data_81d2f31447831e83e6b434d2aa11fd73
#
_entry.id   81d2f31447831e83e6b434d2aa11fd73
#
_cell.length_a   1.000
_cell.length_b   1.000
_cell.length_c   1.000
_cell.angle_alpha   90.00
_cell.angle_beta   90.00
_cell.angle_gamma   90.00
#
_symmetry.space_group_name_H-M   'P 1'
#
loop_
_entity.id
_entity.type
_entity.pdbx_description
1 polymer ?
#
loop_
_entity_poly.entity_id
_entity_poly.type
_entity_poly.pdbx_seq_one_letter_code
_entity_poly.pdbx_strand_id
1 'polypeptide(L)' 'YARLSKSERLQRVLKLLKDRKWHSTRKIINQAHVCAVNSIAAELRMNGYAVECKRVGDVWRYRLGG' A
#
# COMPACT_ATOMS: atom_id res chain seq x y z
N TYR A 1 6.44 14.42 3.24
CA TYR A 1 5.78 13.12 3.27
C TYR A 1 6.07 12.37 4.58
N ALA A 2 5.21 11.41 4.90
CA ALA A 2 5.39 10.62 6.11
C ALA A 2 6.54 9.64 5.94
N ARG A 3 7.38 9.52 6.97
CA ARG A 3 8.47 8.56 6.98
C ARG A 3 7.98 7.22 7.53
N LEU A 4 8.40 6.14 6.90
CA LEU A 4 8.00 4.80 7.29
C LEU A 4 8.28 4.52 8.77
N SER A 5 9.44 4.92 9.27
CA SER A 5 9.84 4.65 10.66
C SER A 5 8.95 5.36 11.69
N LYS A 6 8.17 6.37 11.29
CA LYS A 6 7.35 7.16 12.20
C LYS A 6 5.86 7.07 11.89
N SER A 7 5.46 6.22 10.94
CA SER A 7 4.06 6.10 10.55
C SER A 7 3.59 4.66 10.66
N GLU A 8 2.73 4.42 11.63
CA GLU A 8 2.12 3.09 11.80
C GLU A 8 1.28 2.69 10.59
N ARG A 9 0.62 3.68 9.95
CA ARG A 9 -0.18 3.41 8.75
C ARG A 9 0.66 2.82 7.64
N LEU A 10 1.82 3.43 7.38
CA LEU A 10 2.73 2.94 6.34
C LEU A 10 3.27 1.56 6.70
N GLN A 11 3.61 1.34 7.96
CA GLN A 11 4.13 0.07 8.41
C GLN A 11 3.10 -1.05 8.27
N ARG A 12 1.84 -0.78 8.62
CA ARG A 12 0.78 -1.77 8.48
C ARG A 12 0.52 -2.15 7.03
N VAL A 13 0.49 -1.17 6.14
CA VAL A 13 0.29 -1.43 4.71
C VAL A 13 1.49 -2.18 4.14
N LEU A 14 2.70 -1.74 4.48
CA LEU A 14 3.91 -2.42 4.01
C LEU A 14 3.94 -3.89 4.46
N LYS A 15 3.59 -4.14 5.70
CA LYS A 15 3.54 -5.51 6.23
C LYS A 15 2.56 -6.37 5.45
N LEU A 16 1.40 -5.83 5.10
CA LEU A 16 0.42 -6.54 4.30
C LEU A 16 0.96 -6.84 2.90
N LEU A 17 1.66 -5.88 2.29
CA LEU A 17 2.15 -6.02 0.92
C LEU A 17 3.42 -6.88 0.81
N LYS A 18 4.02 -7.28 1.92
CA LYS A 18 5.27 -8.07 1.88
C LYS A 18 5.11 -9.46 1.30
N ASP A 19 3.88 -9.96 1.19
CA ASP A 19 3.64 -11.24 0.51
C ASP A 19 3.79 -11.12 -1.01
N ARG A 20 3.95 -9.91 -1.53
CA ARG A 20 4.14 -9.57 -2.94
C ARG A 20 2.97 -9.98 -3.84
N LYS A 21 1.81 -10.19 -3.26
CA LYS A 21 0.59 -10.50 -3.99
C LYS A 21 -0.23 -9.23 -4.22
N TRP A 22 -1.11 -9.30 -5.21
CA TRP A 22 -2.03 -8.19 -5.46
C TRP A 22 -3.11 -8.14 -4.38
N HIS A 23 -3.31 -6.96 -3.82
CA HIS A 23 -4.34 -6.70 -2.81
C HIS A 23 -5.23 -5.57 -3.29
N SER A 24 -6.56 -5.77 -3.21
CA SER A 24 -7.50 -4.71 -3.58
C SER A 24 -7.45 -3.58 -2.55
N THR A 25 -7.88 -2.39 -2.97
CA THR A 25 -7.97 -1.23 -2.08
C THR A 25 -8.83 -1.56 -0.85
N ARG A 26 -9.98 -2.19 -1.06
CA ARG A 26 -10.87 -2.56 0.05
C ARG A 26 -10.19 -3.48 1.05
N LYS A 27 -9.47 -4.48 0.56
CA LYS A 27 -8.74 -5.40 1.44
C LYS A 27 -7.69 -4.67 2.27
N ILE A 28 -6.95 -3.76 1.63
CA ILE A 28 -5.93 -2.98 2.33
C ILE A 28 -6.58 -2.12 3.41
N ILE A 29 -7.68 -1.44 3.09
CA ILE A 29 -8.41 -0.62 4.05
C ILE A 29 -8.86 -1.46 5.25
N ASN A 30 -9.44 -2.62 5.00
CA ASN A 30 -9.99 -3.46 6.06
C ASN A 30 -8.92 -4.12 6.92
N GLN A 31 -7.83 -4.58 6.31
CA GLN A 31 -6.79 -5.32 7.03
C GLN A 31 -5.73 -4.44 7.66
N ALA A 32 -5.38 -3.33 7.03
CA ALA A 32 -4.40 -2.41 7.56
C ALA A 32 -5.04 -1.24 8.34
N HIS A 33 -6.35 -1.17 8.39
CA HIS A 33 -7.09 -0.13 9.11
C HIS A 33 -6.67 1.28 8.68
N VAL A 34 -6.66 1.51 7.38
CA VAL A 34 -6.28 2.79 6.79
C VAL A 34 -7.36 3.25 5.82
N CYS A 35 -7.27 4.52 5.39
CA CYS A 35 -8.06 5.04 4.28
C CYS A 35 -7.11 5.51 3.18
N ALA A 36 -7.39 6.34 2.30
CA ALA A 36 -6.47 6.98 1.33
C ALA A 36 -5.29 6.08 0.88
N VAL A 37 -5.57 4.86 0.40
CA VAL A 37 -4.54 3.90 0.03
C VAL A 37 -3.61 4.44 -1.07
N ASN A 38 -4.14 5.22 -2.01
CA ASN A 38 -3.33 5.84 -3.06
C ASN A 38 -2.27 6.78 -2.49
N SER A 39 -2.61 7.55 -1.46
CA SER A 39 -1.64 8.42 -0.79
C SER A 39 -0.57 7.61 -0.06
N ILE A 40 -0.99 6.54 0.60
CA ILE A 40 -0.06 5.65 1.30
C ILE A 40 0.89 5.00 0.31
N ALA A 41 0.40 4.56 -0.84
CA ALA A 41 1.25 4.00 -1.88
C ALA A 41 2.30 5.00 -2.36
N ALA A 42 1.90 6.27 -2.54
CA ALA A 42 2.83 7.32 -2.93
C ALA A 42 3.91 7.55 -1.86
N GLU A 43 3.51 7.56 -0.59
CA GLU A 43 4.45 7.75 0.51
C GLU A 43 5.41 6.56 0.65
N LEU A 44 4.94 5.34 0.43
CA LEU A 44 5.82 4.17 0.41
C LEU A 44 6.85 4.26 -0.71
N ARG A 45 6.45 4.74 -1.89
CA ARG A 45 7.39 4.96 -2.99
C ARG A 45 8.44 5.98 -2.62
N MET A 46 8.07 7.05 -1.92
CA MET A 46 9.01 8.05 -1.43
C MET A 46 9.97 7.49 -0.39
N ASN A 47 9.59 6.43 0.30
CA ASN A 47 10.46 5.72 1.24
C ASN A 47 11.29 4.62 0.58
N GLY A 48 11.26 4.53 -0.75
CA GLY A 48 12.12 3.62 -1.50
C GLY A 48 11.49 2.28 -1.86
N TYR A 49 10.21 2.09 -1.62
CA TYR A 49 9.52 0.85 -1.94
C TYR A 49 8.86 0.91 -3.31
N ALA A 50 9.01 -0.13 -4.11
CA ALA A 50 8.43 -0.21 -5.44
C ALA A 50 6.99 -0.73 -5.34
N VAL A 51 6.07 0.16 -5.03
CA VAL A 51 4.65 -0.20 -4.96
C VAL A 51 4.04 -0.10 -6.35
N GLU A 52 3.58 -1.23 -6.86
CA GLU A 52 2.89 -1.29 -8.14
C GLU A 52 1.40 -1.21 -7.93
N CYS A 53 0.70 -0.63 -8.90
CA CYS A 53 -0.76 -0.62 -8.88
C CYS A 53 -1.30 -0.93 -10.25
N LYS A 54 -2.50 -1.53 -10.28
CA LYS A 54 -3.23 -1.75 -11.52
C LYS A 54 -4.73 -1.65 -11.26
N ARG A 55 -5.47 -1.36 -12.31
CA ARG A 55 -6.91 -1.32 -12.27
C ARG A 55 -7.47 -2.54 -12.99
N VAL A 56 -8.34 -3.28 -12.30
CA VAL A 56 -9.07 -4.42 -12.88
C VAL A 56 -10.56 -4.11 -12.74
N GLY A 57 -11.20 -3.75 -13.84
CA GLY A 57 -12.57 -3.24 -13.80
C GLY A 57 -12.61 -1.94 -13.01
N ASP A 58 -13.42 -1.89 -11.96
CA ASP A 58 -13.54 -0.71 -11.10
C ASP A 58 -12.70 -0.82 -9.83
N VAL A 59 -11.82 -1.84 -9.75
CA VAL A 59 -11.05 -2.12 -8.54
C VAL A 59 -9.57 -1.83 -8.77
N TRP A 60 -9.00 -0.95 -7.96
CA TRP A 60 -7.57 -0.72 -7.92
C TRP A 60 -6.91 -1.74 -7.00
N ARG A 61 -5.81 -2.32 -7.47
CA ARG A 61 -5.04 -3.31 -6.73
C ARG A 61 -3.60 -2.84 -6.61
N TYR A 62 -2.97 -3.20 -5.51
CA TYR A 62 -1.60 -2.80 -5.19
C TYR A 62 -0.79 -4.01 -4.79
N ARG A 63 0.50 -3.99 -5.11
CA ARG A 63 1.45 -4.98 -4.63
C ARG A 63 2.83 -4.37 -4.47
N LEU A 64 3.65 -5.00 -3.65
CA LEU A 64 5.05 -4.65 -3.53
C LEU A 64 5.81 -5.36 -4.65
N GLY A 65 6.42 -4.57 -5.54
CA GLY A 65 7.20 -5.09 -6.66
C GLY A 65 8.69 -5.11 -6.37
N GLY A 66 9.42 -5.41 -7.39
CA GLY A 66 10.85 -5.39 -7.32
C GLY A 66 11.50 -6.66 -6.86
#